data_a0394c8e2c325323b5c9f8c9655244fb
#
_entry.id   a0394c8e2c325323b5c9f8c9655244fb
#
_cell.length_a   1.000
_cell.length_b   1.000
_cell.length_c   1.000
_cell.angle_alpha   90.00
_cell.angle_beta   90.00
_cell.angle_gamma   90.00
#
_symmetry.space_group_name_H-M   'P 1'
#
loop_
_entity.id
_entity.type
_entity.pdbx_description
1 polymer ?
#
loop_
_entity_poly.entity_id
_entity_poly.type
_entity_poly.pdbx_seq_one_letter_code
_entity_poly.pdbx_strand_id
1 'polypeptide(L)'
;MKRVVVGLSGGVDSSVAAHLLIQQGYEVIGMFMRNWHDESVTISDDCPWIDDSNDALLIAEQLGIPFQVIDLSEEYREKIVDYMFAEYKVGRTPNPDVLCNREIKFDVFLKAAMEIGADYVATGHYCRKVEHNDGSFGLLSGKDPGKDQSYFLCQLNQEQLSKALFPIGELLKSEVREIAREMGLHTADKKDSQGLCFVGKISLPQFLQQQLEPKKGVVIEIPKDLQAFEDYNNIPVDASNIKELANPFSYRADQGVKVAEHQGAHYYTIGQRKGLHIGGRPKPSFVIGLDVDSNLVYSGQTDEHHGLNRWALRIDRDDFHFISSRYNLNKLHELECDLRIRYRQKLQRGTVYVKDDAVYLLFKEKQRGITPGQFAALYIGEELVASGIIKH
;
A
#
# COMPACT_ATOMS: atom_id res chain seq x y z
N MET A 1 -8.60 -7.33 33.80
CA MET A 1 -7.58 -6.65 32.98
C MET A 1 -7.90 -7.00 31.54
N LYS A 2 -7.86 -6.04 30.59
CA LYS A 2 -8.07 -6.36 29.18
C LYS A 2 -6.79 -6.96 28.59
N ARG A 3 -6.94 -7.97 27.75
CA ARG A 3 -5.84 -8.70 27.11
C ARG A 3 -5.59 -8.20 25.70
N VAL A 4 -4.32 -7.97 25.36
CA VAL A 4 -3.91 -7.49 24.03
C VAL A 4 -2.85 -8.41 23.45
N VAL A 5 -3.06 -8.89 22.23
CA VAL A 5 -2.02 -9.55 21.45
C VAL A 5 -1.32 -8.52 20.59
N VAL A 6 -0.01 -8.38 20.76
CA VAL A 6 0.83 -7.48 19.97
C VAL A 6 1.52 -8.27 18.87
N GLY A 7 1.34 -7.87 17.62
CA GLY A 7 2.12 -8.38 16.49
C GLY A 7 3.57 -7.94 16.60
N LEU A 8 4.43 -8.73 17.25
CA LEU A 8 5.86 -8.47 17.38
C LEU A 8 6.60 -8.90 16.11
N SER A 9 7.25 -7.94 15.45
CA SER A 9 8.01 -8.18 14.20
C SER A 9 9.52 -8.23 14.40
N GLY A 10 10.01 -8.20 15.65
CA GLY A 10 11.44 -8.02 15.93
C GLY A 10 11.97 -6.62 15.60
N GLY A 11 11.11 -5.67 15.27
CA GLY A 11 11.43 -4.28 14.99
C GLY A 11 11.13 -3.35 16.17
N VAL A 12 11.74 -2.17 16.17
CA VAL A 12 11.61 -1.17 17.25
C VAL A 12 10.17 -0.73 17.50
N ASP A 13 9.37 -0.56 16.45
CA ASP A 13 8.02 0.02 16.55
C ASP A 13 7.04 -0.90 17.28
N SER A 14 7.04 -2.19 16.96
CA SER A 14 6.19 -3.18 17.65
C SER A 14 6.63 -3.42 19.11
N SER A 15 7.92 -3.31 19.38
CA SER A 15 8.48 -3.49 20.72
C SER A 15 8.07 -2.34 21.66
N VAL A 16 8.17 -1.11 21.17
CA VAL A 16 7.72 0.07 21.93
C VAL A 16 6.19 0.05 22.09
N ALA A 17 5.45 -0.39 21.07
CA ALA A 17 4.00 -0.56 21.19
C ALA A 17 3.62 -1.54 22.32
N ALA A 18 4.31 -2.69 22.45
CA ALA A 18 4.10 -3.64 23.53
C ALA A 18 4.42 -3.03 24.91
N HIS A 19 5.54 -2.33 25.03
CA HIS A 19 5.95 -1.65 26.27
C HIS A 19 4.88 -0.63 26.73
N LEU A 20 4.43 0.24 25.84
CA LEU A 20 3.43 1.25 26.16
C LEU A 20 2.10 0.63 26.63
N LEU A 21 1.69 -0.49 26.06
CA LEU A 21 0.49 -1.22 26.49
C LEU A 21 0.65 -1.82 27.89
N ILE A 22 1.84 -2.34 28.23
CA ILE A 22 2.14 -2.81 29.60
C ILE A 22 2.01 -1.65 30.59
N GLN A 23 2.60 -0.48 30.25
CA GLN A 23 2.49 0.71 31.10
C GLN A 23 1.05 1.21 31.27
N GLN A 24 0.19 0.99 30.25
CA GLN A 24 -1.23 1.31 30.30
C GLN A 24 -2.07 0.27 31.09
N GLY A 25 -1.45 -0.79 31.62
CA GLY A 25 -2.10 -1.78 32.45
C GLY A 25 -2.83 -2.89 31.69
N TYR A 26 -2.48 -3.13 30.42
CA TYR A 26 -2.97 -4.29 29.68
C TYR A 26 -2.20 -5.58 30.04
N GLU A 27 -2.89 -6.72 29.94
CA GLU A 27 -2.23 -8.03 29.87
C GLU A 27 -1.75 -8.22 28.41
N VAL A 28 -0.43 -8.18 28.19
CA VAL A 28 0.16 -8.20 26.85
C VAL A 28 0.72 -9.59 26.54
N ILE A 29 0.41 -10.09 25.35
CA ILE A 29 1.00 -11.30 24.75
C ILE A 29 1.68 -10.87 23.44
N GLY A 30 2.96 -11.24 23.28
CA GLY A 30 3.68 -11.07 22.04
C GLY A 30 3.39 -12.22 21.06
N MET A 31 3.13 -11.94 19.82
CA MET A 31 2.95 -12.95 18.79
C MET A 31 3.66 -12.56 17.50
N PHE A 32 4.53 -13.45 17.03
CA PHE A 32 5.23 -13.29 15.76
C PHE A 32 4.48 -14.02 14.65
N MET A 33 4.25 -13.34 13.51
CA MET A 33 3.62 -13.91 12.32
C MET A 33 4.68 -14.42 11.36
N ARG A 34 4.73 -15.73 11.11
CA ARG A 34 5.49 -16.32 10.02
C ARG A 34 4.60 -16.34 8.78
N ASN A 35 4.78 -15.37 7.88
CA ASN A 35 3.89 -15.19 6.73
C ASN A 35 4.44 -15.77 5.43
N TRP A 36 5.72 -16.11 5.36
CA TRP A 36 6.32 -16.64 4.15
C TRP A 36 7.40 -17.67 4.49
N HIS A 37 7.34 -18.78 3.81
CA HIS A 37 8.36 -19.82 3.88
C HIS A 37 8.46 -20.48 2.49
N ASP A 38 9.39 -19.97 1.67
CA ASP A 38 9.70 -20.61 0.39
C ASP A 38 11.22 -20.62 0.22
N GLU A 39 11.79 -21.79 0.36
CA GLU A 39 13.23 -22.03 0.20
C GLU A 39 13.73 -21.78 -1.22
N SER A 40 12.83 -21.78 -2.22
CA SER A 40 13.17 -21.55 -3.63
C SER A 40 13.45 -20.07 -3.95
N VAL A 41 13.10 -19.14 -3.06
CA VAL A 41 13.18 -17.66 -3.26
C VAL A 41 14.28 -17.00 -2.46
N THR A 42 14.79 -17.65 -1.43
CA THR A 42 15.90 -17.13 -0.61
C THR A 42 17.20 -17.24 -1.39
N ILE A 43 17.69 -16.10 -1.89
CA ILE A 43 18.96 -15.97 -2.63
C ILE A 43 20.18 -16.20 -1.71
N SER A 44 19.98 -16.21 -0.41
CA SER A 44 20.98 -16.54 0.61
C SER A 44 20.43 -17.58 1.58
N ASP A 45 21.30 -18.40 2.16
CA ASP A 45 20.98 -19.35 3.23
C ASP A 45 20.45 -18.69 4.51
N ASP A 46 20.32 -17.36 4.52
CA ASP A 46 19.73 -16.56 5.59
C ASP A 46 18.21 -16.48 5.41
N CYS A 47 17.47 -17.15 6.28
CA CYS A 47 16.02 -16.97 6.41
C CYS A 47 15.73 -15.72 7.26
N PRO A 48 15.35 -14.56 6.66
CA PRO A 48 15.21 -13.29 7.40
C PRO A 48 14.21 -13.35 8.57
N TRP A 49 13.20 -14.23 8.47
CA TRP A 49 12.20 -14.40 9.51
C TRP A 49 12.76 -15.06 10.79
N ILE A 50 13.85 -15.84 10.71
CA ILE A 50 14.48 -16.48 11.88
C ILE A 50 15.08 -15.41 12.79
N ASP A 51 15.85 -14.48 12.21
CA ASP A 51 16.46 -13.40 12.97
C ASP A 51 15.40 -12.47 13.55
N ASP A 52 14.39 -12.09 12.76
CA ASP A 52 13.28 -11.26 13.22
C ASP A 52 12.46 -11.96 14.32
N SER A 53 12.25 -13.26 14.23
CA SER A 53 11.57 -14.07 15.26
C SER A 53 12.40 -14.17 16.54
N ASN A 54 13.71 -14.34 16.43
CA ASN A 54 14.63 -14.36 17.58
C ASN A 54 14.65 -12.99 18.27
N ASP A 55 14.73 -11.89 17.50
CA ASP A 55 14.64 -10.54 18.05
C ASP A 55 13.30 -10.33 18.78
N ALA A 56 12.18 -10.81 18.20
CA ALA A 56 10.87 -10.72 18.83
C ALA A 56 10.78 -11.53 20.14
N LEU A 57 11.38 -12.72 20.18
CA LEU A 57 11.47 -13.55 21.40
C LEU A 57 12.28 -12.84 22.49
N LEU A 58 13.47 -12.34 22.16
CA LEU A 58 14.33 -11.61 23.12
C LEU A 58 13.64 -10.37 23.69
N ILE A 59 12.88 -9.65 22.85
CA ILE A 59 12.07 -8.51 23.29
C ILE A 59 10.97 -8.95 24.24
N ALA A 60 10.28 -10.04 23.95
CA ALA A 60 9.23 -10.57 24.81
C ALA A 60 9.79 -11.02 26.17
N GLU A 61 10.95 -11.68 26.20
CA GLU A 61 11.65 -12.05 27.42
C GLU A 61 12.04 -10.83 28.24
N GLN A 62 12.61 -9.79 27.59
CA GLN A 62 12.98 -8.53 28.25
C GLN A 62 11.77 -7.81 28.84
N LEU A 63 10.62 -7.85 28.16
CA LEU A 63 9.36 -7.26 28.63
C LEU A 63 8.64 -8.14 29.68
N GLY A 64 9.06 -9.38 29.88
CA GLY A 64 8.42 -10.35 30.78
C GLY A 64 7.03 -10.77 30.34
N ILE A 65 6.76 -10.83 29.02
CA ILE A 65 5.46 -11.20 28.44
C ILE A 65 5.50 -12.58 27.77
N PRO A 66 4.39 -13.32 27.76
CA PRO A 66 4.26 -14.55 26.97
C PRO A 66 4.51 -14.27 25.48
N PHE A 67 5.13 -15.24 24.80
CA PHE A 67 5.43 -15.14 23.36
C PHE A 67 5.01 -16.41 22.61
N GLN A 68 4.46 -16.22 21.42
CA GLN A 68 4.08 -17.31 20.51
C GLN A 68 4.45 -16.96 19.07
N VAL A 69 4.71 -17.99 18.27
CA VAL A 69 4.85 -17.88 16.82
C VAL A 69 3.63 -18.53 16.19
N ILE A 70 2.98 -17.81 15.28
CA ILE A 70 1.90 -18.34 14.45
C ILE A 70 2.36 -18.44 13.00
N ASP A 71 2.06 -19.58 12.37
CA ASP A 71 2.32 -19.79 10.96
C ASP A 71 1.08 -19.41 10.15
N LEU A 72 1.21 -18.41 9.31
CA LEU A 72 0.19 -17.88 8.41
C LEU A 72 0.64 -17.94 6.94
N SER A 73 1.63 -18.79 6.63
CA SER A 73 2.26 -18.82 5.30
C SER A 73 1.31 -19.31 4.21
N GLU A 74 0.37 -20.21 4.53
CA GLU A 74 -0.63 -20.69 3.60
C GLU A 74 -1.65 -19.59 3.26
N GLU A 75 -2.22 -18.95 4.29
CA GLU A 75 -3.17 -17.85 4.12
C GLU A 75 -2.53 -16.64 3.42
N TYR A 76 -1.27 -16.36 3.73
CA TYR A 76 -0.53 -15.29 3.06
C TYR A 76 -0.32 -15.60 1.57
N ARG A 77 0.05 -16.83 1.24
CA ARG A 77 0.18 -17.27 -0.15
C ARG A 77 -1.14 -17.09 -0.91
N GLU A 78 -2.23 -17.65 -0.39
CA GLU A 78 -3.53 -17.63 -1.06
C GLU A 78 -4.10 -16.21 -1.21
N LYS A 79 -4.06 -15.42 -0.12
CA LYS A 79 -4.72 -14.11 -0.08
C LYS A 79 -3.88 -12.97 -0.67
N ILE A 80 -2.56 -13.06 -0.60
CA ILE A 80 -1.65 -11.98 -0.99
C ILE A 80 -0.84 -12.33 -2.22
N VAL A 81 -0.13 -13.46 -2.20
CA VAL A 81 0.83 -13.80 -3.27
C VAL A 81 0.11 -14.15 -4.56
N ASP A 82 -0.88 -15.03 -4.51
CA ASP A 82 -1.65 -15.44 -5.69
C ASP A 82 -2.41 -14.26 -6.31
N TYR A 83 -2.97 -13.38 -5.47
CA TYR A 83 -3.55 -12.12 -5.94
C TYR A 83 -2.51 -11.23 -6.64
N MET A 84 -1.30 -11.08 -6.05
CA MET A 84 -0.23 -10.31 -6.68
C MET A 84 0.10 -10.82 -8.07
N PHE A 85 0.29 -12.13 -8.23
CA PHE A 85 0.58 -12.72 -9.53
C PHE A 85 -0.54 -12.51 -10.54
N ALA A 86 -1.81 -12.66 -10.11
CA ALA A 86 -2.97 -12.42 -10.97
C ALA A 86 -3.01 -10.96 -11.48
N GLU A 87 -2.75 -9.99 -10.62
CA GLU A 87 -2.74 -8.56 -10.98
C GLU A 87 -1.58 -8.20 -11.93
N TYR A 88 -0.36 -8.65 -11.61
CA TYR A 88 0.79 -8.40 -12.49
C TYR A 88 0.62 -9.07 -13.87
N LYS A 89 0.02 -10.25 -13.93
CA LYS A 89 -0.26 -10.96 -15.19
C LYS A 89 -1.11 -10.13 -16.16
N VAL A 90 -2.01 -9.29 -15.63
CA VAL A 90 -2.87 -8.39 -16.43
C VAL A 90 -2.35 -6.95 -16.48
N GLY A 91 -1.08 -6.71 -16.09
CA GLY A 91 -0.42 -5.40 -16.17
C GLY A 91 -0.87 -4.39 -15.11
N ARG A 92 -1.52 -4.83 -14.04
CA ARG A 92 -1.85 -3.99 -12.88
C ARG A 92 -0.79 -4.14 -11.80
N THR A 93 -0.59 -3.11 -11.00
CA THR A 93 0.39 -3.11 -9.91
C THR A 93 -0.34 -3.12 -8.57
N PRO A 94 -0.51 -4.28 -7.91
CA PRO A 94 -1.20 -4.39 -6.62
C PRO A 94 -0.43 -3.72 -5.49
N ASN A 95 -1.11 -3.53 -4.35
CA ASN A 95 -0.47 -3.09 -3.11
C ASN A 95 -0.60 -4.19 -2.04
N PRO A 96 0.39 -5.07 -1.93
CA PRO A 96 0.35 -6.19 -0.99
C PRO A 96 0.34 -5.75 0.48
N ASP A 97 0.91 -4.58 0.81
CA ASP A 97 0.95 -4.10 2.19
C ASP A 97 -0.45 -3.73 2.70
N VAL A 98 -1.28 -3.11 1.84
CA VAL A 98 -2.70 -2.83 2.17
C VAL A 98 -3.46 -4.14 2.38
N LEU A 99 -3.27 -5.10 1.49
CA LEU A 99 -3.94 -6.40 1.58
C LEU A 99 -3.46 -7.21 2.78
N CYS A 100 -2.17 -7.21 3.08
CA CYS A 100 -1.62 -7.87 4.27
C CYS A 100 -2.24 -7.32 5.55
N ASN A 101 -2.46 -6.02 5.65
CA ASN A 101 -3.15 -5.45 6.80
C ASN A 101 -4.61 -5.92 6.87
N ARG A 102 -5.37 -5.86 5.75
CA ARG A 102 -6.78 -6.24 5.70
C ARG A 102 -7.00 -7.74 5.94
N GLU A 103 -6.25 -8.59 5.23
CA GLU A 103 -6.53 -10.04 5.15
C GLU A 103 -5.74 -10.86 6.16
N ILE A 104 -4.55 -10.42 6.53
CA ILE A 104 -3.67 -11.19 7.42
C ILE A 104 -3.68 -10.60 8.83
N LYS A 105 -3.21 -9.35 9.02
CA LYS A 105 -3.03 -8.80 10.38
C LYS A 105 -4.34 -8.52 11.11
N PHE A 106 -5.32 -7.97 10.42
CA PHE A 106 -6.61 -7.62 11.03
C PHE A 106 -7.77 -8.53 10.60
N ASP A 107 -7.47 -9.69 10.02
CA ASP A 107 -8.43 -10.78 9.81
C ASP A 107 -7.90 -12.10 10.43
N VAL A 108 -7.03 -12.82 9.75
CA VAL A 108 -6.57 -14.14 10.20
C VAL A 108 -5.85 -14.06 11.55
N PHE A 109 -4.88 -13.16 11.70
CA PHE A 109 -4.16 -12.96 12.95
C PHE A 109 -5.08 -12.41 14.06
N LEU A 110 -6.00 -11.50 13.74
CA LEU A 110 -7.01 -11.03 14.70
C LEU A 110 -7.87 -12.19 15.22
N LYS A 111 -8.35 -13.08 14.35
CA LYS A 111 -9.15 -14.27 14.74
C LYS A 111 -8.35 -15.18 15.67
N ALA A 112 -7.11 -15.50 15.30
CA ALA A 112 -6.24 -16.32 16.16
C ALA A 112 -5.98 -15.68 17.53
N ALA A 113 -5.82 -14.36 17.58
CA ALA A 113 -5.69 -13.65 18.86
C ALA A 113 -6.97 -13.73 19.71
N MET A 114 -8.15 -13.62 19.09
CA MET A 114 -9.42 -13.74 19.80
C MET A 114 -9.64 -15.15 20.35
N GLU A 115 -9.20 -16.20 19.65
CA GLU A 115 -9.28 -17.61 20.11
C GLU A 115 -8.50 -17.88 21.40
N ILE A 116 -7.38 -17.17 21.62
CA ILE A 116 -6.62 -17.22 22.88
C ILE A 116 -7.13 -16.23 23.95
N GLY A 117 -8.31 -15.63 23.71
CA GLY A 117 -9.00 -14.77 24.65
C GLY A 117 -8.50 -13.33 24.68
N ALA A 118 -7.93 -12.81 23.60
CA ALA A 118 -7.59 -11.39 23.51
C ALA A 118 -8.85 -10.51 23.34
N ASP A 119 -8.84 -9.32 23.91
CA ASP A 119 -9.84 -8.27 23.67
C ASP A 119 -9.47 -7.44 22.44
N TYR A 120 -8.17 -7.27 22.19
CA TYR A 120 -7.60 -6.41 21.14
C TYR A 120 -6.36 -7.03 20.50
N VAL A 121 -6.07 -6.55 19.29
CA VAL A 121 -4.79 -6.72 18.60
C VAL A 121 -4.10 -5.37 18.48
N ALA A 122 -2.80 -5.31 18.75
CA ALA A 122 -2.00 -4.12 18.59
C ALA A 122 -0.86 -4.31 17.59
N THR A 123 -0.50 -3.24 16.92
CA THR A 123 0.61 -3.20 15.97
C THR A 123 1.42 -1.91 16.12
N GLY A 124 2.66 -1.93 15.63
CA GLY A 124 3.53 -0.76 15.58
C GLY A 124 3.25 0.18 14.40
N HIS A 125 1.99 0.38 14.00
CA HIS A 125 1.66 1.33 12.94
C HIS A 125 1.58 2.77 13.45
N TYR A 126 2.15 3.69 12.69
CA TYR A 126 2.00 5.14 12.89
C TYR A 126 0.68 5.63 12.32
N CYS A 127 -0.39 5.37 13.05
CA CYS A 127 -1.74 5.87 12.82
C CYS A 127 -2.48 5.97 14.15
N ARG A 128 -3.61 6.66 14.18
CA ARG A 128 -4.39 6.88 15.40
C ARG A 128 -5.81 6.36 15.20
N LYS A 129 -6.43 5.96 16.27
CA LYS A 129 -7.85 5.56 16.31
C LYS A 129 -8.63 6.49 17.23
N VAL A 130 -9.80 6.88 16.80
CA VAL A 130 -10.76 7.66 17.60
C VAL A 130 -12.09 6.92 17.65
N GLU A 131 -12.76 6.97 18.78
CA GLU A 131 -14.14 6.55 18.93
C GLU A 131 -15.04 7.77 18.84
N HIS A 132 -16.02 7.74 17.94
CA HIS A 132 -17.00 8.79 17.73
C HIS A 132 -18.20 8.65 18.68
N ASN A 133 -18.97 9.73 18.84
CA ASN A 133 -20.12 9.74 19.73
C ASN A 133 -21.25 8.76 19.35
N ASP A 134 -21.26 8.31 18.10
CA ASP A 134 -22.20 7.29 17.58
C ASP A 134 -21.70 5.85 17.79
N GLY A 135 -20.57 5.67 18.48
CA GLY A 135 -19.94 4.39 18.73
C GLY A 135 -19.13 3.83 17.55
N SER A 136 -19.04 4.56 16.44
CA SER A 136 -18.17 4.20 15.33
C SER A 136 -16.72 4.58 15.59
N PHE A 137 -15.80 3.98 14.83
CA PHE A 137 -14.37 4.23 14.95
C PHE A 137 -13.85 4.96 13.69
N GLY A 138 -13.01 5.97 13.92
CA GLY A 138 -12.27 6.67 12.87
C GLY A 138 -10.81 6.26 12.86
N LEU A 139 -10.22 6.14 11.66
CA LEU A 139 -8.80 5.96 11.44
C LEU A 139 -8.18 7.31 11.10
N LEU A 140 -7.26 7.79 11.92
CA LEU A 140 -6.57 9.05 11.71
C LEU A 140 -5.13 8.86 11.26
N SER A 141 -4.61 9.83 10.53
CA SER A 141 -3.18 9.91 10.23
C SER A 141 -2.34 9.90 11.50
N GLY A 142 -1.16 9.31 11.45
CA GLY A 142 -0.19 9.36 12.55
C GLY A 142 0.29 10.78 12.82
N LYS A 143 0.71 11.06 14.06
CA LYS A 143 1.27 12.36 14.46
C LYS A 143 2.55 12.71 13.69
N ASP A 144 3.36 11.71 13.33
CA ASP A 144 4.55 11.90 12.49
C ASP A 144 4.17 11.87 11.00
N PRO A 145 4.15 13.03 10.30
CA PRO A 145 3.76 13.07 8.90
C PRO A 145 4.77 12.39 7.98
N GLY A 146 6.02 12.19 8.43
CA GLY A 146 7.05 11.44 7.69
C GLY A 146 6.92 9.93 7.81
N LYS A 147 6.09 9.46 8.76
CA LYS A 147 5.88 8.05 9.07
C LYS A 147 4.43 7.61 9.03
N ASP A 148 3.48 8.51 8.81
CA ASP A 148 2.06 8.18 8.71
C ASP A 148 1.81 6.95 7.85
N GLN A 149 1.21 5.92 8.43
CA GLN A 149 0.91 4.64 7.82
C GLN A 149 -0.59 4.37 7.66
N SER A 150 -1.43 5.37 7.90
CA SER A 150 -2.88 5.25 7.72
C SER A 150 -3.27 4.74 6.32
N TYR A 151 -2.51 5.12 5.29
CA TYR A 151 -2.70 4.64 3.92
C TYR A 151 -2.69 3.11 3.80
N PHE A 152 -1.81 2.43 4.51
CA PHE A 152 -1.73 0.96 4.48
C PHE A 152 -2.91 0.27 5.18
N LEU A 153 -3.67 1.02 5.98
CA LEU A 153 -4.83 0.55 6.72
C LEU A 153 -6.15 1.00 6.09
N CYS A 154 -6.10 1.55 4.89
CA CYS A 154 -7.24 2.18 4.21
C CYS A 154 -8.37 1.22 3.84
N GLN A 155 -8.17 -0.07 4.00
CA GLN A 155 -9.17 -1.12 3.72
C GLN A 155 -9.71 -1.81 4.98
N LEU A 156 -9.38 -1.32 6.18
CA LEU A 156 -9.97 -1.85 7.41
C LEU A 156 -11.46 -1.50 7.48
N ASN A 157 -12.25 -2.43 8.01
CA ASN A 157 -13.65 -2.21 8.32
C ASN A 157 -13.86 -1.81 9.80
N GLN A 158 -15.08 -1.47 10.19
CA GLN A 158 -15.43 -1.05 11.55
C GLN A 158 -15.16 -2.15 12.59
N GLU A 159 -15.44 -3.42 12.27
CA GLU A 159 -15.18 -4.54 13.15
C GLU A 159 -13.68 -4.69 13.43
N GLN A 160 -12.86 -4.71 12.39
CA GLN A 160 -11.40 -4.78 12.49
C GLN A 160 -10.85 -3.58 13.28
N LEU A 161 -11.31 -2.38 12.95
CA LEU A 161 -10.85 -1.16 13.59
C LEU A 161 -11.25 -1.10 15.07
N SER A 162 -12.44 -1.62 15.45
CA SER A 162 -12.90 -1.69 16.84
C SER A 162 -11.93 -2.48 17.72
N LYS A 163 -11.31 -3.53 17.16
CA LYS A 163 -10.38 -4.44 17.83
C LYS A 163 -8.90 -4.05 17.70
N ALA A 164 -8.58 -3.08 16.86
CA ALA A 164 -7.21 -2.62 16.62
C ALA A 164 -6.75 -1.57 17.64
N LEU A 165 -5.47 -1.65 18.05
CA LEU A 165 -4.79 -0.61 18.83
C LEU A 165 -3.50 -0.19 18.12
N PHE A 166 -3.21 1.11 18.18
CA PHE A 166 -2.02 1.72 17.56
C PHE A 166 -1.26 2.57 18.59
N PRO A 167 -0.54 1.95 19.53
CA PRO A 167 -0.01 2.62 20.71
C PRO A 167 1.00 3.72 20.42
N ILE A 168 1.69 3.66 19.27
CA ILE A 168 2.72 4.63 18.88
C ILE A 168 2.21 5.74 17.96
N GLY A 169 0.92 5.75 17.63
CA GLY A 169 0.33 6.70 16.66
C GLY A 169 0.44 8.17 17.05
N GLU A 170 0.52 8.48 18.34
CA GLU A 170 0.69 9.83 18.89
C GLU A 170 2.17 10.22 19.09
N LEU A 171 3.13 9.39 18.65
CA LEU A 171 4.55 9.62 18.80
C LEU A 171 5.24 9.91 17.47
N LEU A 172 6.30 10.73 17.53
CA LEU A 172 7.25 10.86 16.44
C LEU A 172 8.19 9.65 16.41
N LYS A 173 8.74 9.30 15.26
CA LYS A 173 9.71 8.20 15.14
C LYS A 173 10.93 8.40 16.04
N SER A 174 11.38 9.65 16.24
CA SER A 174 12.46 9.99 17.17
C SER A 174 12.12 9.65 18.61
N GLU A 175 10.89 9.96 19.05
CA GLU A 175 10.40 9.63 20.39
C GLU A 175 10.32 8.11 20.61
N VAL A 176 9.82 7.37 19.61
CA VAL A 176 9.79 5.89 19.66
C VAL A 176 11.20 5.31 19.81
N ARG A 177 12.20 5.83 19.09
CA ARG A 177 13.59 5.38 19.23
C ARG A 177 14.21 5.74 20.57
N GLU A 178 13.86 6.89 21.13
CA GLU A 178 14.31 7.31 22.45
C GLU A 178 13.79 6.36 23.54
N ILE A 179 12.48 6.07 23.54
CA ILE A 179 11.87 5.07 24.42
C ILE A 179 12.57 3.71 24.28
N ALA A 180 12.84 3.26 23.05
CA ALA A 180 13.52 2.00 22.80
C ALA A 180 14.95 1.95 23.41
N ARG A 181 15.68 3.07 23.35
CA ARG A 181 17.02 3.17 23.99
C ARG A 181 16.94 3.22 25.51
N GLU A 182 16.00 3.96 26.07
CA GLU A 182 15.74 4.01 27.51
C GLU A 182 15.38 2.63 28.07
N MET A 183 14.65 1.84 27.30
CA MET A 183 14.35 0.43 27.62
C MET A 183 15.56 -0.50 27.47
N GLY A 184 16.67 -0.04 26.86
CA GLY A 184 17.83 -0.87 26.56
C GLY A 184 17.56 -1.94 25.48
N LEU A 185 16.62 -1.70 24.56
CA LEU A 185 16.34 -2.66 23.49
C LEU A 185 17.54 -2.76 22.53
N HIS A 186 18.01 -3.98 22.27
CA HIS A 186 19.08 -4.23 21.30
C HIS A 186 18.71 -3.82 19.88
N THR A 187 17.41 -3.74 19.58
CA THR A 187 16.85 -3.33 18.27
C THR A 187 16.64 -1.81 18.14
N ALA A 188 16.97 -0.98 19.15
CA ALA A 188 16.68 0.45 19.18
C ALA A 188 17.19 1.21 17.92
N ASP A 189 18.35 0.81 17.40
CA ASP A 189 18.97 1.40 16.21
C ASP A 189 18.77 0.55 14.93
N LYS A 190 17.97 -0.55 15.01
CA LYS A 190 17.63 -1.38 13.85
C LYS A 190 16.94 -0.51 12.79
N LYS A 191 17.36 -0.67 11.53
CA LYS A 191 16.72 0.03 10.40
C LYS A 191 15.30 -0.49 10.21
N ASP A 192 14.41 0.43 9.78
CA ASP A 192 13.06 0.03 9.42
C ASP A 192 13.09 -1.04 8.33
N SER A 193 12.20 -2.03 8.41
CA SER A 193 12.07 -3.07 7.40
C SER A 193 11.79 -2.44 6.03
N GLN A 194 12.54 -2.87 5.03
CA GLN A 194 12.39 -2.42 3.65
C GLN A 194 12.08 -3.64 2.78
N GLY A 195 11.11 -3.52 1.89
CA GLY A 195 10.66 -4.59 0.99
C GLY A 195 9.20 -4.92 1.17
N LEU A 196 8.76 -6.01 0.56
CA LEU A 196 7.42 -6.56 0.78
C LEU A 196 7.33 -7.07 2.22
N CYS A 197 6.19 -6.80 2.88
CA CYS A 197 5.93 -7.29 4.22
C CYS A 197 6.26 -8.78 4.33
N PHE A 198 7.23 -9.14 5.18
CA PHE A 198 7.65 -10.51 5.51
C PHE A 198 8.35 -11.33 4.41
N VAL A 199 8.49 -10.82 3.19
CA VAL A 199 9.22 -11.51 2.10
C VAL A 199 10.71 -11.12 2.08
N GLY A 200 11.07 -10.07 2.84
CA GLY A 200 12.46 -9.62 2.94
C GLY A 200 12.94 -8.79 1.73
N LYS A 201 14.25 -8.68 1.59
CA LYS A 201 14.90 -7.95 0.49
C LYS A 201 14.98 -8.80 -0.78
N ILE A 202 13.85 -9.06 -1.41
CA ILE A 202 13.81 -9.73 -2.71
C ILE A 202 13.64 -8.68 -3.81
N SER A 203 14.33 -8.87 -4.91
CA SER A 203 14.04 -8.12 -6.14
C SER A 203 12.64 -8.51 -6.64
N LEU A 204 11.71 -7.55 -6.68
CA LEU A 204 10.35 -7.82 -7.18
C LEU A 204 10.32 -8.52 -8.54
N PRO A 205 11.15 -8.15 -9.54
CA PRO A 205 11.22 -8.91 -10.80
C PRO A 205 11.62 -10.37 -10.61
N GLN A 206 12.58 -10.68 -9.74
CA GLN A 206 13.00 -12.07 -9.46
C GLN A 206 11.87 -12.86 -8.78
N PHE A 207 11.15 -12.23 -7.84
CA PHE A 207 9.98 -12.83 -7.22
C PHE A 207 8.88 -13.13 -8.25
N LEU A 208 8.57 -12.18 -9.12
CA LEU A 208 7.56 -12.37 -10.15
C LEU A 208 7.93 -13.44 -11.19
N GLN A 209 9.21 -13.63 -11.47
CA GLN A 209 9.70 -14.66 -12.40
C GLN A 209 9.44 -16.09 -11.95
N GLN A 210 9.07 -16.32 -10.70
CA GLN A 210 8.70 -17.66 -10.23
C GLN A 210 7.43 -18.21 -10.88
N GLN A 211 6.48 -17.34 -11.20
CA GLN A 211 5.21 -17.73 -11.84
C GLN A 211 4.96 -17.03 -13.17
N LEU A 212 5.58 -15.90 -13.41
CA LEU A 212 5.45 -15.13 -14.64
C LEU A 212 6.72 -15.29 -15.48
N GLU A 213 6.65 -16.15 -16.48
CA GLU A 213 7.81 -16.43 -17.33
C GLU A 213 8.31 -15.18 -18.08
N PRO A 214 9.63 -14.93 -18.12
CA PRO A 214 10.20 -13.87 -18.92
C PRO A 214 9.83 -14.02 -20.40
N LYS A 215 9.31 -12.95 -20.99
CA LYS A 215 8.98 -12.89 -22.41
C LYS A 215 9.60 -11.65 -23.04
N LYS A 216 10.52 -11.85 -24.00
CA LYS A 216 11.19 -10.73 -24.66
C LYS A 216 10.18 -9.82 -25.37
N GLY A 217 10.21 -8.54 -25.05
CA GLY A 217 9.35 -7.49 -25.61
C GLY A 217 10.15 -6.22 -25.92
N VAL A 218 9.45 -5.17 -26.34
CA VAL A 218 10.08 -3.91 -26.75
C VAL A 218 9.51 -2.71 -26.00
N VAL A 219 10.36 -1.71 -25.76
CA VAL A 219 9.99 -0.39 -25.26
C VAL A 219 9.81 0.55 -26.43
N ILE A 220 8.63 1.15 -26.53
CA ILE A 220 8.27 2.16 -27.53
C ILE A 220 8.23 3.52 -26.86
N GLU A 221 9.05 4.46 -27.31
CA GLU A 221 9.01 5.84 -26.83
C GLU A 221 8.00 6.65 -27.62
N ILE A 222 7.03 7.20 -26.91
CA ILE A 222 5.95 8.04 -27.45
C ILE A 222 6.39 9.51 -27.38
N PRO A 223 6.22 10.30 -28.46
CA PRO A 223 6.54 11.72 -28.46
C PRO A 223 5.57 12.54 -27.60
N LYS A 224 6.01 13.72 -27.14
CA LYS A 224 5.18 14.61 -26.29
C LYS A 224 4.03 15.29 -27.05
N ASP A 225 4.12 15.40 -28.35
CA ASP A 225 3.22 16.11 -29.26
C ASP A 225 2.21 15.20 -29.93
N LEU A 226 1.90 14.05 -29.33
CA LEU A 226 0.84 13.17 -29.83
C LEU A 226 -0.52 13.89 -29.75
N GLN A 227 -1.30 13.86 -30.84
CA GLN A 227 -2.61 14.54 -30.93
C GLN A 227 -3.54 14.21 -29.76
N ALA A 228 -3.55 12.95 -29.31
CA ALA A 228 -4.35 12.52 -28.15
C ALA A 228 -4.06 13.31 -26.87
N PHE A 229 -2.87 13.85 -26.69
CA PHE A 229 -2.53 14.69 -25.53
C PHE A 229 -3.11 16.10 -25.66
N GLU A 230 -3.13 16.66 -26.87
CA GLU A 230 -3.76 17.95 -27.14
C GLU A 230 -5.28 17.84 -26.96
N ASP A 231 -5.88 16.80 -27.51
CA ASP A 231 -7.32 16.53 -27.38
C ASP A 231 -7.71 16.43 -25.90
N TYR A 232 -6.95 15.66 -25.10
CA TYR A 232 -7.16 15.52 -23.65
C TYR A 232 -7.01 16.87 -22.91
N ASN A 233 -6.01 17.68 -23.27
CA ASN A 233 -5.77 18.97 -22.62
C ASN A 233 -6.86 20.01 -22.92
N ASN A 234 -7.61 19.82 -24.01
CA ASN A 234 -8.73 20.67 -24.38
C ASN A 234 -10.07 20.27 -23.72
N ILE A 235 -10.13 19.12 -23.02
CA ILE A 235 -11.33 18.69 -22.28
C ILE A 235 -11.53 19.64 -21.09
N PRO A 236 -12.71 20.26 -20.93
CA PRO A 236 -13.03 21.06 -19.74
C PRO A 236 -12.92 20.20 -18.45
N VAL A 237 -12.26 20.75 -17.44
CA VAL A 237 -11.98 20.03 -16.18
C VAL A 237 -13.14 20.23 -15.21
N ASP A 238 -14.17 19.43 -15.38
CA ASP A 238 -15.39 19.46 -14.56
C ASP A 238 -16.06 18.09 -14.44
N ALA A 239 -17.13 18.00 -13.64
CA ALA A 239 -17.86 16.75 -13.37
C ALA A 239 -18.60 16.18 -14.58
N SER A 240 -18.88 16.97 -15.64
CA SER A 240 -19.60 16.49 -16.85
C SER A 240 -18.67 15.65 -17.73
N ASN A 241 -17.38 16.00 -17.75
CA ASN A 241 -16.35 15.35 -18.54
C ASN A 241 -15.53 14.33 -17.76
N ILE A 242 -15.93 14.00 -16.52
CA ILE A 242 -15.11 13.22 -15.59
C ILE A 242 -14.74 11.84 -16.13
N LYS A 243 -15.62 11.21 -16.92
CA LYS A 243 -15.34 9.92 -17.56
C LYS A 243 -14.18 10.00 -18.53
N GLU A 244 -14.18 11.02 -19.38
CA GLU A 244 -13.10 11.26 -20.34
C GLU A 244 -11.80 11.62 -19.67
N LEU A 245 -11.85 12.49 -18.64
CA LEU A 245 -10.71 12.88 -17.82
C LEU A 245 -10.07 11.72 -17.04
N ALA A 246 -10.85 10.69 -16.71
CA ALA A 246 -10.38 9.49 -16.03
C ALA A 246 -9.82 8.42 -16.99
N ASN A 247 -10.15 8.47 -18.27
CA ASN A 247 -9.69 7.46 -19.22
C ASN A 247 -8.15 7.50 -19.38
N PRO A 248 -7.47 6.34 -19.39
CA PRO A 248 -6.06 6.26 -19.71
C PRO A 248 -5.83 6.56 -21.20
N PHE A 249 -4.63 7.04 -21.52
CA PHE A 249 -4.19 7.12 -22.91
C PHE A 249 -3.98 5.72 -23.48
N SER A 250 -4.42 5.51 -24.70
CA SER A 250 -4.15 4.30 -25.47
C SER A 250 -3.04 4.57 -26.48
N TYR A 251 -2.07 3.68 -26.57
CA TYR A 251 -0.93 3.81 -27.45
C TYR A 251 -0.87 2.66 -28.45
N ARG A 252 -0.27 2.92 -29.62
CA ARG A 252 0.09 1.92 -30.62
C ARG A 252 1.58 2.02 -30.94
N ALA A 253 2.18 0.89 -31.34
CA ALA A 253 3.60 0.81 -31.63
C ALA A 253 4.04 1.76 -32.78
N ASP A 254 3.15 2.04 -33.73
CA ASP A 254 3.40 2.94 -34.86
C ASP A 254 3.39 4.44 -34.50
N GLN A 255 2.95 4.81 -33.29
CA GLN A 255 2.94 6.18 -32.78
C GLN A 255 4.27 6.61 -32.14
N GLY A 256 5.24 5.73 -32.04
CA GLY A 256 6.52 5.99 -31.39
C GLY A 256 7.68 5.28 -32.05
N VAL A 257 8.81 5.27 -31.36
CA VAL A 257 10.04 4.62 -31.84
C VAL A 257 10.50 3.57 -30.83
N LYS A 258 11.00 2.42 -31.35
CA LYS A 258 11.65 1.41 -30.50
C LYS A 258 12.93 1.98 -29.90
N VAL A 259 13.08 1.89 -28.57
CA VAL A 259 14.21 2.48 -27.84
C VAL A 259 14.98 1.47 -26.98
N ALA A 260 14.35 0.35 -26.60
CA ALA A 260 14.97 -0.70 -25.80
C ALA A 260 14.21 -2.01 -25.96
N GLU A 261 14.75 -3.07 -25.34
CA GLU A 261 14.08 -4.36 -25.15
C GLU A 261 13.91 -4.63 -23.66
N HIS A 262 12.94 -5.48 -23.31
CA HIS A 262 12.65 -5.88 -21.94
C HIS A 262 12.29 -7.38 -21.87
N GLN A 263 12.12 -7.90 -20.63
CA GLN A 263 11.85 -9.33 -20.38
C GLN A 263 10.40 -9.63 -19.98
N GLY A 264 9.48 -8.70 -20.19
CA GLY A 264 8.05 -8.86 -19.90
C GLY A 264 7.41 -7.54 -19.50
N ALA A 265 6.34 -7.11 -20.21
CA ALA A 265 5.64 -5.86 -19.90
C ALA A 265 5.01 -5.89 -18.50
N HIS A 266 4.58 -7.07 -18.03
CA HIS A 266 4.00 -7.29 -16.71
C HIS A 266 4.95 -7.02 -15.52
N TYR A 267 6.27 -6.90 -15.75
CA TYR A 267 7.23 -6.53 -14.68
C TYR A 267 7.33 -5.02 -14.43
N TYR A 268 6.62 -4.21 -15.22
CA TYR A 268 6.71 -2.77 -15.14
C TYR A 268 5.48 -2.13 -14.51
N THR A 269 5.68 -0.94 -13.98
CA THR A 269 4.63 -0.14 -13.32
C THR A 269 4.55 1.23 -13.97
N ILE A 270 3.35 1.77 -14.15
CA ILE A 270 3.15 3.14 -14.64
C ILE A 270 3.89 4.16 -13.76
N GLY A 271 4.66 5.05 -14.38
CA GLY A 271 5.50 6.02 -13.69
C GLY A 271 6.89 5.50 -13.27
N GLN A 272 7.20 4.21 -13.50
CA GLN A 272 8.51 3.64 -13.21
C GLN A 272 9.60 4.28 -14.09
N ARG A 273 10.73 4.64 -13.47
CA ARG A 273 11.92 5.18 -14.12
C ARG A 273 13.08 4.18 -14.13
N LYS A 274 13.33 3.55 -12.97
CA LYS A 274 14.45 2.62 -12.80
C LYS A 274 14.15 1.27 -13.44
N GLY A 275 15.16 0.61 -14.01
CA GLY A 275 15.02 -0.73 -14.60
C GLY A 275 14.48 -0.76 -16.03
N LEU A 276 14.25 0.40 -16.68
CA LEU A 276 13.89 0.44 -18.11
C LEU A 276 15.06 0.15 -19.05
N HIS A 277 16.30 0.30 -18.58
CA HIS A 277 17.54 0.08 -19.34
C HIS A 277 17.59 0.81 -20.69
N ILE A 278 16.94 1.97 -20.80
CA ILE A 278 16.95 2.82 -22.00
C ILE A 278 18.22 3.68 -21.95
N GLY A 279 19.14 3.40 -22.87
CA GLY A 279 20.36 4.18 -23.05
C GLY A 279 20.22 5.28 -24.10
N GLY A 280 21.16 6.26 -24.09
CA GLY A 280 21.31 7.25 -25.16
C GLY A 280 20.21 8.31 -25.27
N ARG A 281 19.40 8.48 -24.22
CA ARG A 281 18.33 9.51 -24.19
C ARG A 281 18.80 10.79 -23.49
N PRO A 282 18.45 11.99 -24.01
CA PRO A 282 18.85 13.26 -23.41
C PRO A 282 18.22 13.52 -22.05
N LYS A 283 17.05 12.91 -21.77
CA LYS A 283 16.30 13.08 -20.53
C LYS A 283 15.81 11.72 -19.98
N PRO A 284 15.53 11.62 -18.68
CA PRO A 284 15.00 10.38 -18.08
C PRO A 284 13.68 9.95 -18.72
N SER A 285 13.55 8.65 -18.99
CA SER A 285 12.33 8.04 -19.51
C SER A 285 11.52 7.39 -18.38
N PHE A 286 10.20 7.43 -18.52
CA PHE A 286 9.23 6.88 -17.57
C PHE A 286 8.23 5.99 -18.32
N VAL A 287 7.75 4.93 -17.67
CA VAL A 287 6.64 4.11 -18.19
C VAL A 287 5.36 4.94 -18.18
N ILE A 288 4.71 5.06 -19.34
CA ILE A 288 3.44 5.79 -19.51
C ILE A 288 2.28 4.88 -19.88
N GLY A 289 2.56 3.65 -20.31
CA GLY A 289 1.56 2.64 -20.66
C GLY A 289 2.15 1.25 -20.75
N LEU A 290 1.31 0.25 -20.57
CA LEU A 290 1.63 -1.16 -20.67
C LEU A 290 0.59 -1.85 -21.55
N ASP A 291 1.05 -2.70 -22.46
CA ASP A 291 0.24 -3.65 -23.19
C ASP A 291 0.84 -5.05 -22.97
N VAL A 292 0.27 -5.78 -22.04
CA VAL A 292 0.78 -7.10 -21.64
C VAL A 292 0.47 -8.17 -22.68
N ASP A 293 -0.60 -8.03 -23.44
CA ASP A 293 -1.00 -8.97 -24.48
C ASP A 293 -0.02 -8.91 -25.66
N SER A 294 0.27 -7.70 -26.14
CA SER A 294 1.26 -7.46 -27.19
C SER A 294 2.70 -7.42 -26.66
N ASN A 295 2.87 -7.48 -25.33
CA ASN A 295 4.16 -7.41 -24.64
C ASN A 295 4.96 -6.15 -24.97
N LEU A 296 4.30 -4.98 -24.90
CA LEU A 296 4.85 -3.66 -25.16
C LEU A 296 4.88 -2.80 -23.89
N VAL A 297 5.97 -2.08 -23.71
CA VAL A 297 6.09 -1.01 -22.71
C VAL A 297 6.16 0.32 -23.45
N TYR A 298 5.25 1.23 -23.16
CA TYR A 298 5.29 2.58 -23.68
C TYR A 298 6.00 3.51 -22.70
N SER A 299 6.94 4.30 -23.21
CA SER A 299 7.72 5.23 -22.39
C SER A 299 7.61 6.66 -22.92
N GLY A 300 7.85 7.63 -22.05
CA GLY A 300 7.92 9.04 -22.39
C GLY A 300 9.06 9.72 -21.64
N GLN A 301 9.72 10.70 -22.26
CA GLN A 301 10.80 11.43 -21.63
C GLN A 301 10.26 12.53 -20.71
N THR A 302 10.91 12.71 -19.57
CA THR A 302 10.61 13.65 -18.48
C THR A 302 9.38 13.28 -17.65
N ASP A 303 9.36 13.73 -16.42
CA ASP A 303 8.22 13.57 -15.49
C ASP A 303 7.03 14.48 -15.82
N GLU A 304 7.25 15.47 -16.68
CA GLU A 304 6.20 16.35 -17.23
C GLU A 304 5.54 15.78 -18.50
N HIS A 305 5.90 14.56 -18.92
CA HIS A 305 5.29 13.95 -20.11
C HIS A 305 3.78 13.84 -19.96
N HIS A 306 3.02 14.29 -20.97
CA HIS A 306 1.55 14.35 -20.90
C HIS A 306 0.93 12.99 -20.57
N GLY A 307 1.49 11.91 -21.11
CA GLY A 307 1.02 10.53 -20.84
C GLY A 307 1.15 10.06 -19.40
N LEU A 308 1.93 10.76 -18.55
CA LEU A 308 2.04 10.48 -17.12
C LEU A 308 0.98 11.18 -16.28
N ASN A 309 0.37 12.24 -16.79
CA ASN A 309 -0.34 13.22 -15.97
C ASN A 309 -1.82 13.30 -16.37
N ARG A 310 -2.73 12.94 -15.47
CA ARG A 310 -4.18 12.98 -15.67
C ARG A 310 -4.89 13.75 -14.57
N TRP A 311 -6.09 14.29 -14.90
CA TRP A 311 -6.93 15.04 -13.97
C TRP A 311 -7.77 14.16 -13.07
N ALA A 312 -8.11 12.94 -13.52
CA ALA A 312 -9.03 12.08 -12.79
C ALA A 312 -8.63 10.61 -12.88
N LEU A 313 -9.22 9.82 -12.00
CA LEU A 313 -9.16 8.36 -12.00
C LEU A 313 -10.54 7.76 -11.74
N ARG A 314 -10.67 6.48 -12.07
CA ARG A 314 -11.89 5.68 -11.87
C ARG A 314 -11.62 4.54 -10.88
N ILE A 315 -12.62 4.29 -10.04
CA ILE A 315 -12.74 3.14 -9.13
C ILE A 315 -14.08 2.46 -9.42
N ASP A 316 -14.09 1.15 -9.58
CA ASP A 316 -15.35 0.42 -9.73
C ASP A 316 -16.12 0.47 -8.39
N ARG A 317 -17.46 0.48 -8.42
CA ARG A 317 -18.28 0.66 -7.19
C ARG A 317 -18.02 -0.44 -6.16
N ASP A 318 -17.82 -1.67 -6.63
CA ASP A 318 -17.58 -2.84 -5.78
C ASP A 318 -16.17 -2.82 -5.12
N ASP A 319 -15.23 -2.08 -5.72
CA ASP A 319 -13.88 -1.89 -5.21
C ASP A 319 -13.75 -0.67 -4.28
N PHE A 320 -14.85 0.08 -4.05
CA PHE A 320 -14.87 1.26 -3.21
C PHE A 320 -15.34 0.92 -1.79
N HIS A 321 -14.51 1.22 -0.80
CA HIS A 321 -14.68 0.87 0.59
C HIS A 321 -14.75 2.11 1.49
N PHE A 322 -15.72 2.14 2.43
CA PHE A 322 -15.77 3.13 3.50
C PHE A 322 -15.26 2.52 4.81
N ILE A 323 -14.29 3.18 5.42
CA ILE A 323 -13.91 2.91 6.81
C ILE A 323 -14.95 3.56 7.73
N SER A 324 -15.26 4.83 7.47
CA SER A 324 -16.23 5.60 8.26
C SER A 324 -17.65 5.19 7.93
N SER A 325 -18.41 4.76 8.95
CA SER A 325 -19.84 4.43 8.81
C SER A 325 -20.75 5.63 8.51
N ARG A 326 -20.20 6.86 8.63
CA ARG A 326 -20.93 8.11 8.36
C ARG A 326 -21.21 8.34 6.87
N TYR A 327 -20.54 7.62 5.98
CA TYR A 327 -20.64 7.75 4.54
C TYR A 327 -21.10 6.44 3.91
N ASN A 328 -21.85 6.53 2.81
CA ASN A 328 -22.15 5.39 1.95
C ASN A 328 -22.44 5.85 0.52
N LEU A 329 -22.21 4.97 -0.47
CA LEU A 329 -22.37 5.29 -1.90
C LEU A 329 -23.81 5.68 -2.29
N ASN A 330 -24.82 5.19 -1.59
CA ASN A 330 -26.22 5.46 -1.95
C ASN A 330 -26.68 6.86 -1.57
N LYS A 331 -25.97 7.51 -0.63
CA LYS A 331 -26.28 8.86 -0.15
C LYS A 331 -25.26 9.91 -0.61
N LEU A 332 -24.11 9.45 -1.08
CA LEU A 332 -23.02 10.31 -1.50
C LEU A 332 -23.10 10.54 -3.00
N HIS A 333 -23.26 11.79 -3.42
CA HIS A 333 -23.18 12.20 -4.82
C HIS A 333 -21.85 12.87 -5.14
N GLU A 334 -21.41 13.72 -4.21
CA GLU A 334 -20.18 14.51 -4.31
C GLU A 334 -19.55 14.69 -2.93
N LEU A 335 -18.22 14.66 -2.85
CA LEU A 335 -17.48 14.89 -1.62
C LEU A 335 -16.14 15.56 -1.90
N GLU A 336 -15.96 16.79 -1.40
CA GLU A 336 -14.64 17.42 -1.37
C GLU A 336 -13.76 16.80 -0.28
N CYS A 337 -12.56 16.38 -0.63
CA CYS A 337 -11.64 15.74 0.31
C CYS A 337 -10.19 15.88 -0.14
N ASP A 338 -9.28 15.43 0.71
CA ASP A 338 -7.89 15.26 0.38
C ASP A 338 -7.63 13.81 -0.05
N LEU A 339 -6.82 13.62 -1.09
CA LEU A 339 -6.62 12.35 -1.79
C LEU A 339 -5.15 11.95 -1.79
N ARG A 340 -4.88 10.66 -1.64
CA ARG A 340 -3.55 10.06 -1.76
C ARG A 340 -3.65 8.78 -2.60
N ILE A 341 -2.86 8.68 -3.67
CA ILE A 341 -2.83 7.50 -4.56
C ILE A 341 -1.54 6.68 -4.43
N ARG A 342 -0.67 7.07 -3.50
CA ARG A 342 0.58 6.37 -3.15
C ARG A 342 0.98 6.68 -1.72
N TYR A 343 1.61 5.74 -1.05
CA TYR A 343 1.98 5.84 0.37
C TYR A 343 2.69 7.14 0.75
N ARG A 344 3.75 7.53 0.08
CA ARG A 344 4.55 8.73 0.44
C ARG A 344 4.14 10.01 -0.28
N GLN A 345 3.04 9.99 -1.00
CA GLN A 345 2.53 11.17 -1.69
C GLN A 345 1.94 12.14 -0.66
N LYS A 346 2.19 13.44 -0.85
CA LYS A 346 1.45 14.47 -0.12
C LYS A 346 -0.03 14.40 -0.49
N LEU A 347 -0.91 14.72 0.44
CA LEU A 347 -2.34 14.82 0.19
C LEU A 347 -2.62 15.84 -0.92
N GLN A 348 -3.49 15.46 -1.85
CA GLN A 348 -3.89 16.27 -3.00
C GLN A 348 -5.37 16.61 -2.88
N ARG A 349 -5.72 17.89 -2.99
CA ARG A 349 -7.11 18.32 -2.94
C ARG A 349 -7.87 17.81 -4.17
N GLY A 350 -9.08 17.31 -3.97
CA GLY A 350 -9.95 16.85 -5.05
C GLY A 350 -11.39 16.67 -4.64
N THR A 351 -12.18 16.17 -5.57
CA THR A 351 -13.60 15.88 -5.38
C THR A 351 -13.91 14.48 -5.85
N VAL A 352 -14.63 13.74 -5.03
CA VAL A 352 -15.19 12.42 -5.35
C VAL A 352 -16.55 12.61 -5.97
N TYR A 353 -16.80 11.99 -7.11
CA TYR A 353 -18.11 11.95 -7.76
C TYR A 353 -18.60 10.50 -7.84
N VAL A 354 -19.75 10.23 -7.24
CA VAL A 354 -20.41 8.93 -7.33
C VAL A 354 -21.37 8.95 -8.50
N LYS A 355 -21.12 8.11 -9.51
CA LYS A 355 -21.98 7.91 -10.68
C LYS A 355 -22.55 6.50 -10.65
N ASP A 356 -23.52 6.20 -11.51
CA ASP A 356 -24.19 4.90 -11.57
C ASP A 356 -23.22 3.75 -11.89
N ASP A 357 -22.22 4.02 -12.73
CA ASP A 357 -21.26 3.03 -13.22
C ASP A 357 -19.96 2.93 -12.39
N ALA A 358 -19.58 3.99 -11.67
CA ALA A 358 -18.31 4.01 -10.94
C ALA A 358 -18.22 5.21 -9.96
N VAL A 359 -17.15 5.22 -9.18
CA VAL A 359 -16.68 6.37 -8.39
C VAL A 359 -15.50 7.00 -9.12
N TYR A 360 -15.55 8.30 -9.29
CA TYR A 360 -14.52 9.08 -9.96
C TYR A 360 -13.88 10.07 -8.98
N LEU A 361 -12.56 10.20 -9.04
CA LEU A 361 -11.81 11.18 -8.27
C LEU A 361 -11.25 12.23 -9.23
N LEU A 362 -11.71 13.49 -9.09
CA LEU A 362 -11.22 14.63 -9.85
C LEU A 362 -10.28 15.44 -8.97
N PHE A 363 -9.04 15.61 -9.40
CA PHE A 363 -8.02 16.36 -8.66
C PHE A 363 -8.01 17.85 -9.09
N LYS A 364 -7.61 18.74 -8.17
CA LYS A 364 -7.39 20.15 -8.50
C LYS A 364 -6.13 20.38 -9.34
N GLU A 365 -5.19 19.43 -9.32
CA GLU A 365 -3.97 19.42 -10.12
C GLU A 365 -3.81 18.04 -10.76
N LYS A 366 -3.23 17.98 -11.97
CA LYS A 366 -2.96 16.69 -12.62
C LYS A 366 -2.12 15.80 -11.75
N GLN A 367 -2.51 14.54 -11.67
CA GLN A 367 -1.79 13.52 -10.92
C GLN A 367 -0.88 12.70 -11.82
N ARG A 368 0.36 12.60 -11.40
CA ARG A 368 1.38 11.84 -12.11
C ARG A 368 1.29 10.36 -11.80
N GLY A 369 1.28 9.54 -12.85
CA GLY A 369 1.42 8.08 -12.76
C GLY A 369 0.29 7.44 -11.96
N ILE A 370 -0.95 7.74 -12.28
CA ILE A 370 -2.11 7.00 -11.81
C ILE A 370 -1.93 5.54 -12.24
N THR A 371 -1.89 4.63 -11.27
CA THR A 371 -1.48 3.24 -11.48
C THR A 371 -2.62 2.30 -11.15
N PRO A 372 -3.14 1.54 -12.11
CA PRO A 372 -4.16 0.51 -11.86
C PRO A 372 -3.66 -0.55 -10.87
N GLY A 373 -4.54 -0.96 -9.94
CA GLY A 373 -4.23 -1.91 -8.87
C GLY A 373 -3.69 -1.28 -7.58
N GLN A 374 -3.25 -0.01 -7.60
CA GLN A 374 -2.97 0.75 -6.38
C GLN A 374 -4.26 1.25 -5.73
N PHE A 375 -4.17 1.71 -4.49
CA PHE A 375 -5.31 2.29 -3.78
C PHE A 375 -5.31 3.80 -3.88
N ALA A 376 -6.51 4.38 -3.99
CA ALA A 376 -6.75 5.78 -3.69
C ALA A 376 -7.37 5.86 -2.30
N ALA A 377 -6.77 6.65 -1.41
CA ALA A 377 -7.23 6.87 -0.04
C ALA A 377 -7.76 8.30 0.10
N LEU A 378 -8.90 8.46 0.78
CA LEU A 378 -9.67 9.68 0.92
C LEU A 378 -9.65 10.15 2.37
N TYR A 379 -9.28 11.42 2.57
CA TYR A 379 -9.16 12.02 3.90
C TYR A 379 -10.05 13.25 4.04
N ILE A 380 -10.67 13.39 5.22
CA ILE A 380 -11.35 14.60 5.65
C ILE A 380 -10.63 15.09 6.91
N GLY A 381 -9.86 16.16 6.77
CA GLY A 381 -8.91 16.55 7.80
C GLY A 381 -7.86 15.46 8.00
N GLU A 382 -7.70 14.98 9.22
CA GLU A 382 -6.77 13.89 9.54
C GLU A 382 -7.40 12.48 9.41
N GLU A 383 -8.72 12.38 9.24
CA GLU A 383 -9.44 11.11 9.19
C GLU A 383 -9.46 10.51 7.80
N LEU A 384 -8.99 9.27 7.67
CA LEU A 384 -9.12 8.46 6.48
C LEU A 384 -10.53 7.85 6.47
N VAL A 385 -11.38 8.29 5.55
CA VAL A 385 -12.82 7.96 5.54
C VAL A 385 -13.19 6.87 4.55
N ALA A 386 -12.45 6.77 3.46
CA ALA A 386 -12.73 5.79 2.41
C ALA A 386 -11.47 5.50 1.56
N SER A 387 -11.54 4.44 0.78
CA SER A 387 -10.52 4.10 -0.23
C SER A 387 -11.11 3.23 -1.33
N GLY A 388 -10.35 3.03 -2.40
CA GLY A 388 -10.73 2.08 -3.43
C GLY A 388 -9.57 1.72 -4.34
N ILE A 389 -9.70 0.58 -5.04
CA ILE A 389 -8.70 0.11 -6.01
C ILE A 389 -8.83 0.91 -7.29
N ILE A 390 -7.74 1.53 -7.72
CA ILE A 390 -7.68 2.31 -8.96
C ILE A 390 -7.87 1.36 -10.14
N LYS A 391 -8.90 1.60 -10.94
CA LYS A 391 -9.17 0.83 -12.16
C LYS A 391 -8.32 1.34 -13.32
N HIS A 392 -8.33 2.65 -13.50
CA HIS A 392 -7.51 3.37 -14.47
C HIS A 392 -7.48 4.88 -14.20
#